data_9118e3c050194727b07a2c9dc66fe347
#
_entry.id   9118e3c050194727b07a2c9dc66fe347
#
_cell.length_a   1.000
_cell.length_b   1.000
_cell.length_c   1.000
_cell.angle_alpha   90.00
_cell.angle_beta   90.00
_cell.angle_gamma   90.00
#
_symmetry.space_group_name_H-M   'P 1'
#
loop_
_entity.id
_entity.type
_entity.pdbx_description
1 polymer ?
#
loop_
_entity_poly.entity_id
_entity_poly.type
_entity_poly.pdbx_seq_one_letter_code
_entity_poly.pdbx_strand_id
1 'polypeptide(L)'
;GFFVDASQWTKEMAPEIATEVGVPTPLTDRHWVVIDLMRSEYFDKGTGPTVRKISKLSDVTTKELFVLFPKGPAKLAALVAGIPKPKGCI
;
A
#
# COMPACT_ATOMS: atom_id res chain seq x y z
N GLY A 1 -11.23 -5.99 -5.00
CA GLY A 1 -10.29 -5.68 -6.00
C GLY A 1 -9.59 -4.34 -5.88
N PHE A 2 -8.78 -4.11 -6.88
CA PHE A 2 -8.07 -2.84 -6.98
C PHE A 2 -9.01 -1.70 -7.40
N PHE A 3 -8.74 -0.50 -6.90
CA PHE A 3 -9.48 0.67 -7.34
C PHE A 3 -9.16 0.99 -8.80
N VAL A 4 -10.20 1.29 -9.58
CA VAL A 4 -10.04 1.78 -10.95
C VAL A 4 -9.69 3.27 -10.91
N ASP A 5 -10.28 3.99 -9.97
CA ASP A 5 -10.07 5.42 -9.79
C ASP A 5 -9.61 5.69 -8.36
N ALA A 6 -8.31 5.99 -8.21
CA ALA A 6 -7.71 6.22 -6.90
C ALA A 6 -8.27 7.47 -6.20
N SER A 7 -8.88 8.39 -6.95
CA SER A 7 -9.45 9.59 -6.35
C SER A 7 -10.72 9.31 -5.54
N GLN A 8 -11.34 8.15 -5.71
CA GLN A 8 -12.53 7.76 -4.97
C GLN A 8 -12.20 7.18 -3.59
N TRP A 9 -10.93 6.89 -3.33
CA TRP A 9 -10.49 6.34 -2.05
C TRP A 9 -10.46 7.43 -0.98
N THR A 10 -10.89 7.05 0.24
CA THR A 10 -10.76 7.92 1.41
C THR A 10 -10.00 7.19 2.51
N LYS A 11 -9.44 7.95 3.46
CA LYS A 11 -8.68 7.37 4.57
C LYS A 11 -9.50 6.39 5.40
N GLU A 12 -10.79 6.64 5.52
CA GLU A 12 -11.70 5.80 6.28
C GLU A 12 -11.86 4.41 5.67
N MET A 13 -11.62 4.29 4.38
CA MET A 13 -11.71 3.01 3.68
C MET A 13 -10.54 2.09 3.98
N ALA A 14 -9.37 2.66 4.33
CA ALA A 14 -8.16 1.87 4.51
C ALA A 14 -8.28 0.77 5.57
N PRO A 15 -8.78 1.05 6.80
CA PRO A 15 -8.93 -0.02 7.79
C PRO A 15 -9.90 -1.11 7.37
N GLU A 16 -10.99 -0.73 6.68
CA GLU A 16 -11.98 -1.69 6.21
C GLU A 16 -11.37 -2.62 5.16
N ILE A 17 -10.66 -2.04 4.19
CA ILE A 17 -10.00 -2.83 3.15
C ILE A 17 -8.92 -3.72 3.77
N ALA A 18 -8.15 -3.19 4.72
CA ALA A 18 -7.11 -3.94 5.42
C ALA A 18 -7.69 -5.20 6.09
N THR A 19 -8.81 -5.04 6.79
CA THR A 19 -9.49 -6.17 7.41
C THR A 19 -9.92 -7.21 6.37
N GLU A 20 -10.46 -6.74 5.24
CA GLU A 20 -10.95 -7.60 4.17
C GLU A 20 -9.84 -8.42 3.54
N VAL A 21 -8.65 -7.81 3.33
CA VAL A 21 -7.55 -8.48 2.65
C VAL A 21 -6.58 -9.18 3.58
N GLY A 22 -6.83 -9.15 4.88
CA GLY A 22 -6.02 -9.88 5.86
C GLY A 22 -4.83 -9.10 6.39
N VAL A 23 -4.84 -7.78 6.26
CA VAL A 23 -3.80 -6.93 6.85
C VAL A 23 -4.16 -6.68 8.32
N PRO A 24 -3.18 -6.80 9.24
CA PRO A 24 -3.46 -6.57 10.66
C PRO A 24 -4.01 -5.18 10.93
N THR A 25 -5.05 -5.11 11.76
CA THR A 25 -5.66 -3.85 12.16
C THR A 25 -5.65 -3.74 13.69
N PRO A 26 -5.69 -2.52 14.25
CA PRO A 26 -5.75 -1.23 13.55
C PRO A 26 -4.46 -0.90 12.81
N LEU A 27 -4.56 -0.04 11.81
CA LEU A 27 -3.38 0.40 11.06
C LEU A 27 -2.50 1.29 11.96
N THR A 28 -1.20 1.00 11.96
CA THR A 28 -0.23 1.77 12.73
C THR A 28 0.35 2.90 11.90
N ASP A 29 1.13 3.79 12.53
CA ASP A 29 1.84 4.84 11.82
C ASP A 29 2.72 4.29 10.71
N ARG A 30 3.30 3.11 10.91
CA ARG A 30 4.15 2.47 9.90
C ARG A 30 3.34 2.05 8.68
N HIS A 31 2.14 1.54 8.88
CA HIS A 31 1.22 1.26 7.77
C HIS A 31 0.93 2.54 6.98
N TRP A 32 0.67 3.64 7.67
CA TRP A 32 0.35 4.90 7.02
C TRP A 32 1.53 5.48 6.25
N VAL A 33 2.76 5.29 6.72
CA VAL A 33 3.96 5.69 5.97
C VAL A 33 3.95 5.01 4.59
N VAL A 34 3.67 3.71 4.56
CA VAL A 34 3.62 2.96 3.31
C VAL A 34 2.44 3.39 2.43
N ILE A 35 1.27 3.54 3.04
CA ILE A 35 0.06 3.95 2.31
C ILE A 35 0.26 5.32 1.66
N ASP A 36 0.77 6.29 2.41
CA ASP A 36 1.00 7.63 1.88
C ASP A 36 2.03 7.61 0.76
N LEU A 37 3.09 6.84 0.91
CA LEU A 37 4.11 6.70 -0.12
C LEU A 37 3.54 6.05 -1.39
N MET A 38 2.74 5.01 -1.23
CA MET A 38 2.08 4.35 -2.36
C MET A 38 1.25 5.34 -3.17
N ARG A 39 0.44 6.13 -2.51
CA ARG A 39 -0.42 7.11 -3.17
C ARG A 39 0.40 8.24 -3.79
N SER A 40 1.39 8.76 -3.06
CA SER A 40 2.26 9.82 -3.56
C SER A 40 2.97 9.41 -4.85
N GLU A 41 3.53 8.20 -4.88
CA GLU A 41 4.22 7.68 -6.05
C GLU A 41 3.25 7.43 -7.21
N TYR A 42 2.07 6.92 -6.91
CA TYR A 42 1.06 6.70 -7.95
C TYR A 42 0.64 8.00 -8.62
N PHE A 43 0.34 9.05 -7.83
CA PHE A 43 -0.11 10.32 -8.39
C PHE A 43 1.02 11.08 -9.08
N ASP A 44 2.27 10.83 -8.71
CA ASP A 44 3.43 11.44 -9.36
C ASP A 44 3.81 10.72 -10.66
N LYS A 45 3.80 9.41 -10.66
CA LYS A 45 4.35 8.60 -11.75
C LYS A 45 3.34 7.74 -12.51
N GLY A 46 2.11 7.73 -12.08
CA GLY A 46 1.05 6.93 -12.70
C GLY A 46 1.05 5.46 -12.33
N THR A 47 1.94 5.05 -11.43
CA THR A 47 1.99 3.67 -10.93
C THR A 47 2.54 3.65 -9.51
N GLY A 48 2.06 2.70 -8.71
CA GLY A 48 2.56 2.51 -7.34
C GLY A 48 3.99 1.97 -7.34
N PRO A 49 4.74 2.19 -6.26
CA PRO A 49 6.11 1.71 -6.15
C PRO A 49 6.18 0.20 -5.89
N THR A 50 7.31 -0.39 -6.26
CA THR A 50 7.61 -1.78 -5.92
C THR A 50 8.06 -1.87 -4.46
N VAL A 51 8.12 -3.08 -3.91
CA VAL A 51 8.60 -3.33 -2.55
C VAL A 51 10.01 -2.73 -2.36
N ARG A 52 10.89 -2.95 -3.33
CA ARG A 52 12.25 -2.41 -3.28
C ARG A 52 12.25 -0.89 -3.22
N LYS A 53 11.40 -0.25 -4.01
CA LYS A 53 11.33 1.21 -4.05
C LYS A 53 10.76 1.78 -2.76
N ILE A 54 9.78 1.13 -2.17
CA ILE A 54 9.23 1.53 -0.87
C ILE A 54 10.34 1.52 0.19
N SER A 55 11.14 0.45 0.23
CA SER A 55 12.25 0.35 1.18
C SER A 55 13.33 1.40 0.92
N LYS A 56 13.53 1.78 -0.33
CA LYS A 56 14.52 2.79 -0.71
C LYS A 56 14.08 4.21 -0.36
N LEU A 57 12.79 4.50 -0.53
CA LEU A 57 12.24 5.85 -0.33
C LEU A 57 11.78 6.12 1.10
N SER A 58 11.65 5.09 1.91
CA SER A 58 11.23 5.21 3.30
C SER A 58 12.22 4.48 4.19
N ASP A 59 12.03 4.55 5.50
CA ASP A 59 12.83 3.77 6.45
C ASP A 59 12.21 2.41 6.75
N VAL A 60 11.15 2.04 6.04
CA VAL A 60 10.50 0.75 6.19
C VAL A 60 11.27 -0.30 5.40
N THR A 61 11.85 -1.27 6.08
CA THR A 61 12.61 -2.33 5.41
C THR A 61 11.70 -3.31 4.71
N THR A 62 12.25 -4.09 3.78
CA THR A 62 11.50 -5.17 3.12
C THR A 62 10.92 -6.15 4.14
N LYS A 63 11.72 -6.49 5.16
CA LYS A 63 11.26 -7.38 6.22
C LYS A 63 10.06 -6.79 6.97
N GLU A 64 10.13 -5.51 7.30
CA GLU A 64 9.02 -4.83 7.96
C GLU A 64 7.77 -4.80 7.08
N LEU A 65 7.95 -4.59 5.77
CA LEU A 65 6.82 -4.62 4.84
C LEU A 65 6.07 -5.95 4.88
N PHE A 66 6.79 -7.06 4.99
CA PHE A 66 6.15 -8.38 5.10
C PHE A 66 5.43 -8.56 6.43
N VAL A 67 5.85 -7.84 7.48
CA VAL A 67 5.14 -7.84 8.77
C VAL A 67 3.88 -6.99 8.68
N LEU A 68 3.97 -5.82 8.07
CA LEU A 68 2.85 -4.88 7.95
C LEU A 68 1.78 -5.38 6.96
N PHE A 69 2.23 -5.95 5.85
CA PHE A 69 1.35 -6.42 4.77
C PHE A 69 1.73 -7.86 4.40
N PRO A 70 1.31 -8.85 5.21
CA PRO A 70 1.65 -10.25 4.97
C PRO A 70 1.15 -10.74 3.62
N LYS A 71 1.84 -11.71 3.04
CA LYS A 71 1.41 -12.39 1.80
C LYS A 71 1.44 -11.53 0.52
N GLY A 72 2.26 -10.55 0.45
CA GLY A 72 2.39 -9.75 -0.77
C GLY A 72 2.30 -8.27 -0.47
N PRO A 73 3.36 -7.71 0.11
CA PRO A 73 3.30 -6.34 0.63
C PRO A 73 2.96 -5.29 -0.41
N ALA A 74 3.50 -5.37 -1.63
CA ALA A 74 3.18 -4.38 -2.64
C ALA A 74 1.72 -4.48 -3.07
N LYS A 75 1.22 -5.70 -3.25
CA LYS A 75 -0.17 -5.94 -3.65
C LYS A 75 -1.15 -5.49 -2.58
N LEU A 76 -0.93 -5.91 -1.33
CA LEU A 76 -1.83 -5.57 -0.23
C LEU A 76 -1.77 -4.08 0.09
N ALA A 77 -0.58 -3.49 0.06
CA ALA A 77 -0.44 -2.06 0.28
C ALA A 77 -1.19 -1.25 -0.80
N ALA A 78 -1.13 -1.69 -2.05
CA ALA A 78 -1.87 -1.03 -3.12
C ALA A 78 -3.38 -1.13 -2.90
N LEU A 79 -3.88 -2.29 -2.49
CA LEU A 79 -5.30 -2.46 -2.19
C LEU A 79 -5.73 -1.54 -1.05
N VAL A 80 -4.98 -1.53 0.05
CA VAL A 80 -5.30 -0.70 1.22
C VAL A 80 -5.17 0.79 0.89
N ALA A 81 -4.19 1.16 0.07
CA ALA A 81 -3.98 2.54 -0.34
C ALA A 81 -4.95 3.02 -1.44
N GLY A 82 -5.76 2.12 -1.98
CA GLY A 82 -6.77 2.48 -2.98
C GLY A 82 -6.19 2.88 -4.32
N ILE A 83 -5.10 2.27 -4.73
CA ILE A 83 -4.49 2.52 -6.04
C ILE A 83 -4.53 1.25 -6.89
N PRO A 84 -4.42 1.38 -8.23
CA PRO A 84 -4.35 0.21 -9.09
C PRO A 84 -3.10 -0.63 -8.80
N LYS A 85 -3.12 -1.89 -9.21
CA LYS A 85 -1.99 -2.79 -9.01
C LYS A 85 -0.70 -2.19 -9.60
N PRO A 86 0.39 -2.11 -8.81
CA PRO A 86 1.65 -1.58 -9.33
C PRO A 86 2.20 -2.42 -10.48
N LYS A 87 2.80 -1.77 -11.47
CA LYS A 87 3.49 -2.46 -12.54
C LYS A 87 4.72 -3.17 -11.99
N GLY A 88 4.97 -4.37 -12.50
CA GLY A 88 6.10 -5.16 -12.02
C GLY A 88 5.88 -5.82 -10.66
N CYS A 89 4.72 -5.66 -10.07
CA CYS A 89 4.36 -6.33 -8.83
C CYS A 89 3.94 -7.77 -9.15
N ILE A 90 4.55 -8.69 -8.46
CA ILE A 90 4.24 -10.11 -8.62
C ILE A 90 3.41 -10.60 -7.46
#